data_36ef9de226a5383b6b0c895c20d453e0
#
_entry.id   36ef9de226a5383b6b0c895c20d453e0
#
_cell.length_a   1.000
_cell.length_b   1.000
_cell.length_c   1.000
_cell.angle_alpha   90.00
_cell.angle_beta   90.00
_cell.angle_gamma   90.00
#
_symmetry.space_group_name_H-M   'P 1'
#
loop_
_entity.id
_entity.type
_entity.pdbx_description
1 polymer ?
#
loop_
_entity_poly.entity_id
_entity_poly.type
_entity_poly.pdbx_seq_one_letter_code
_entity_poly.pdbx_strand_id
1 'polypeptide(L)'
;MVATPYWPEVHHPNHQATHGRNGNVRYLSDRDRLKHRATFTGNTLVIPPQRRFELGIMQNTAGNIIYVVDSQRNFYVGRKNLGHFHHSSFMAGGPVLGAGTIVLGAGYQILEVNNHSGHYRPGARELKRVALAISTLGGDLNQIPFRVSGAGPDVVYGNGLALLDAAV
;
A
#
# COMPACT_ATOMS: atom_id res chain seq x y z
N MET A 1 11.79 7.22 -9.93
CA MET A 1 12.66 6.27 -9.19
C MET A 1 11.76 5.32 -8.41
N VAL A 2 12.05 4.04 -8.43
CA VAL A 2 11.27 3.03 -7.71
C VAL A 2 11.71 3.03 -6.25
N ALA A 3 10.76 3.04 -5.30
CA ALA A 3 11.06 2.91 -3.89
C ALA A 3 11.60 1.49 -3.63
N THR A 4 12.71 1.39 -2.91
CA THR A 4 13.30 0.12 -2.53
C THR A 4 13.15 -0.12 -1.03
N PRO A 5 13.16 -1.38 -0.58
CA PRO A 5 13.15 -1.69 0.83
C PRO A 5 14.31 -1.01 1.56
N TYR A 6 14.02 -0.54 2.77
CA TYR A 6 15.04 0.12 3.59
C TYR A 6 16.12 -0.88 4.03
N TRP A 7 17.36 -0.61 3.62
CA TRP A 7 18.53 -1.31 4.12
C TRP A 7 18.83 -0.85 5.56
N PRO A 8 19.19 -1.70 6.51
CA PRO A 8 19.51 -3.13 6.39
C PRO A 8 18.34 -4.08 6.66
N GLU A 9 17.14 -3.57 6.92
CA GLU A 9 16.03 -4.40 7.38
C GLU A 9 15.68 -5.51 6.40
N VAL A 10 15.46 -5.17 5.12
CA VAL A 10 15.01 -6.13 4.11
C VAL A 10 16.17 -6.97 3.56
N HIS A 11 17.37 -6.40 3.49
CA HIS A 11 18.54 -7.07 2.93
C HIS A 11 19.37 -7.81 3.99
N HIS A 12 18.92 -7.80 5.24
CA HIS A 12 19.56 -8.60 6.28
C HIS A 12 19.39 -10.09 5.94
N PRO A 13 20.45 -10.94 6.11
CA PRO A 13 20.37 -12.36 5.77
C PRO A 13 19.21 -13.11 6.44
N ASN A 14 18.78 -12.65 7.60
CA ASN A 14 17.68 -13.22 8.37
C ASN A 14 16.46 -12.31 8.42
N HIS A 15 16.20 -11.54 7.37
CA HIS A 15 15.07 -10.59 7.36
C HIS A 15 13.74 -11.25 7.76
N GLN A 16 13.42 -12.39 7.18
CA GLN A 16 12.21 -13.13 7.53
C GLN A 16 12.21 -13.59 9.00
N ALA A 17 13.38 -13.91 9.53
CA ALA A 17 13.52 -14.33 10.91
C ALA A 17 13.43 -13.17 11.90
N THR A 18 13.83 -11.96 11.51
CA THR A 18 13.84 -10.80 12.41
C THR A 18 12.49 -10.10 12.57
N HIS A 19 11.58 -10.28 11.61
CA HIS A 19 10.29 -9.58 11.58
C HIS A 19 9.10 -10.47 11.90
N GLY A 20 9.29 -11.78 12.05
CA GLY A 20 8.25 -12.72 12.42
C GLY A 20 8.31 -13.09 13.90
N ARG A 21 7.15 -13.33 14.53
CA ARG A 21 7.08 -13.79 15.91
C ARG A 21 7.83 -15.11 16.11
N ASN A 22 7.81 -15.98 15.09
CA ASN A 22 8.58 -17.22 15.00
C ASN A 22 9.73 -17.10 13.99
N GLY A 23 10.11 -15.88 13.68
CA GLY A 23 11.20 -15.60 12.79
C GLY A 23 10.86 -15.47 11.31
N ASN A 24 9.59 -15.40 10.88
CA ASN A 24 9.26 -15.42 9.45
C ASN A 24 8.24 -14.37 9.02
N VAL A 25 8.69 -13.39 8.25
CA VAL A 25 7.82 -12.59 7.39
C VAL A 25 7.53 -13.42 6.14
N ARG A 26 6.25 -13.58 5.81
CA ARG A 26 5.83 -14.34 4.62
C ARG A 26 6.09 -13.53 3.36
N TYR A 27 6.74 -14.15 2.36
CA TYR A 27 6.87 -13.61 1.01
C TYR A 27 5.92 -14.33 0.06
N LEU A 28 5.14 -13.55 -0.71
CA LEU A 28 4.20 -14.13 -1.66
C LEU A 28 4.91 -14.62 -2.92
N SER A 29 4.47 -15.78 -3.43
CA SER A 29 4.79 -16.21 -4.79
C SER A 29 4.07 -15.32 -5.81
N ASP A 30 4.49 -15.38 -7.08
CA ASP A 30 3.81 -14.65 -8.16
C ASP A 30 2.32 -15.02 -8.26
N ARG A 31 2.01 -16.31 -8.07
CA ARG A 31 0.64 -16.80 -8.07
C ARG A 31 -0.18 -16.24 -6.92
N ASP A 32 0.36 -16.25 -5.71
CA ASP A 32 -0.36 -15.76 -4.53
C ASP A 32 -0.53 -14.25 -4.56
N ARG A 33 0.43 -13.52 -5.15
CA ARG A 33 0.33 -12.08 -5.33
C ARG A 33 -0.90 -11.67 -6.11
N LEU A 34 -1.28 -12.44 -7.13
CA LEU A 34 -2.46 -12.15 -7.95
C LEU A 34 -3.75 -12.12 -7.14
N LYS A 35 -3.82 -12.85 -6.05
CA LYS A 35 -4.99 -12.84 -5.15
C LYS A 35 -5.17 -11.51 -4.41
N HIS A 36 -4.11 -10.72 -4.33
CA HIS A 36 -4.10 -9.44 -3.64
C HIS A 36 -4.38 -8.25 -4.58
N ARG A 37 -4.53 -8.47 -5.88
CA ARG A 37 -4.77 -7.38 -6.83
C ARG A 37 -6.10 -6.71 -6.57
N ALA A 38 -6.08 -5.37 -6.65
CA ALA A 38 -7.26 -4.54 -6.49
C ALA A 38 -7.39 -3.54 -7.63
N THR A 39 -8.60 -3.10 -7.87
CA THR A 39 -8.94 -2.00 -8.77
C THR A 39 -9.79 -0.99 -8.02
N PHE A 40 -10.28 0.03 -8.71
CA PHE A 40 -11.03 1.12 -8.11
C PHE A 40 -12.23 1.46 -8.97
N THR A 41 -13.29 1.95 -8.34
CA THR A 41 -14.43 2.58 -9.02
C THR A 41 -14.79 3.84 -8.24
N GLY A 42 -14.54 5.01 -8.84
CA GLY A 42 -14.71 6.27 -8.13
C GLY A 42 -13.81 6.35 -6.90
N ASN A 43 -14.40 6.45 -5.72
CA ASN A 43 -13.69 6.45 -4.44
C ASN A 43 -13.79 5.11 -3.69
N THR A 44 -14.12 4.03 -4.40
CA THR A 44 -14.33 2.71 -3.80
C THR A 44 -13.20 1.76 -4.19
N LEU A 45 -12.67 1.04 -3.22
CA LEU A 45 -11.73 -0.07 -3.44
C LEU A 45 -12.53 -1.29 -3.89
N VAL A 46 -12.15 -1.87 -5.03
CA VAL A 46 -12.82 -3.03 -5.63
C VAL A 46 -11.98 -4.28 -5.45
N ILE A 47 -12.52 -5.21 -4.66
CA ILE A 47 -11.94 -6.54 -4.43
C ILE A 47 -13.11 -7.54 -4.51
N PRO A 48 -12.96 -8.67 -5.24
CA PRO A 48 -14.01 -9.68 -5.27
C PRO A 48 -14.42 -10.12 -3.85
N PRO A 49 -15.72 -10.33 -3.56
CA PRO A 49 -16.19 -10.63 -2.20
C PRO A 49 -15.50 -11.83 -1.54
N GLN A 50 -15.25 -12.91 -2.29
CA GLN A 50 -14.54 -14.08 -1.75
C GLN A 50 -13.13 -13.71 -1.30
N ARG A 51 -12.46 -12.85 -2.03
CA ARG A 51 -11.09 -12.40 -1.70
C ARG A 51 -11.06 -11.50 -0.48
N ARG A 52 -12.07 -10.67 -0.28
CA ARG A 52 -12.19 -9.85 0.94
C ARG A 52 -12.14 -10.72 2.19
N PHE A 53 -12.89 -11.79 2.17
CA PHE A 53 -12.92 -12.75 3.28
C PHE A 53 -11.59 -13.50 3.43
N GLU A 54 -11.07 -14.06 2.34
CA GLU A 54 -9.81 -14.82 2.34
C GLU A 54 -8.61 -13.97 2.80
N LEU A 55 -8.56 -12.70 2.37
CA LEU A 55 -7.48 -11.79 2.72
C LEU A 55 -7.68 -11.09 4.07
N GLY A 56 -8.82 -11.30 4.71
CA GLY A 56 -9.15 -10.64 5.98
C GLY A 56 -9.28 -9.13 5.86
N ILE A 57 -9.64 -8.62 4.67
CA ILE A 57 -9.81 -7.19 4.45
C ILE A 57 -11.21 -6.79 4.89
N MET A 58 -11.28 -6.09 6.00
CA MET A 58 -12.52 -5.62 6.61
C MET A 58 -12.61 -4.10 6.51
N GLN A 59 -13.84 -3.60 6.46
CA GLN A 59 -14.08 -2.16 6.56
C GLN A 59 -13.67 -1.65 7.95
N ASN A 60 -13.28 -0.40 8.01
CA ASN A 60 -12.90 0.28 9.27
C ASN A 60 -11.73 -0.37 10.01
N THR A 61 -10.87 -1.07 9.30
CA THR A 61 -9.65 -1.65 9.88
C THR A 61 -8.53 -0.63 9.75
N ALA A 62 -8.63 0.47 10.48
CA ALA A 62 -7.67 1.58 10.41
C ALA A 62 -6.22 1.09 10.63
N GLY A 63 -5.32 1.48 9.75
CA GLY A 63 -3.90 1.16 9.85
C GLY A 63 -3.53 -0.27 9.50
N ASN A 64 -4.49 -1.16 9.25
CA ASN A 64 -4.23 -2.58 9.01
C ASN A 64 -4.36 -3.00 7.54
N ILE A 65 -4.94 -2.17 6.68
CA ILE A 65 -4.98 -2.43 5.24
C ILE A 65 -3.80 -1.74 4.59
N ILE A 66 -2.87 -2.53 4.12
CA ILE A 66 -1.64 -2.05 3.49
C ILE A 66 -1.66 -2.33 1.99
N TYR A 67 -0.91 -1.54 1.25
CA TYR A 67 -0.80 -1.69 -0.21
C TYR A 67 0.63 -1.53 -0.68
N VAL A 68 0.91 -2.09 -1.86
CA VAL A 68 2.06 -1.75 -2.69
C VAL A 68 1.62 -1.56 -4.13
N VAL A 69 2.40 -0.78 -4.89
CA VAL A 69 2.25 -0.62 -6.33
C VAL A 69 3.53 -1.10 -6.99
N ASP A 70 3.41 -2.05 -7.91
CA ASP A 70 4.58 -2.59 -8.62
C ASP A 70 5.04 -1.69 -9.78
N SER A 71 6.13 -2.07 -10.44
CA SER A 71 6.70 -1.31 -11.55
C SER A 71 5.78 -1.22 -12.78
N GLN A 72 4.77 -2.08 -12.88
CA GLN A 72 3.77 -2.08 -13.94
C GLN A 72 2.49 -1.37 -13.53
N ARG A 73 2.49 -0.68 -12.37
CA ARG A 73 1.35 0.03 -11.80
C ARG A 73 0.18 -0.86 -11.40
N ASN A 74 0.43 -2.13 -11.12
CA ASN A 74 -0.55 -2.99 -10.47
C ASN A 74 -0.63 -2.63 -8.99
N PHE A 75 -1.84 -2.64 -8.45
CA PHE A 75 -2.12 -2.32 -7.07
C PHE A 75 -2.45 -3.59 -6.30
N TYR A 76 -1.75 -3.81 -5.20
CA TYR A 76 -1.95 -4.99 -4.33
C TYR A 76 -2.29 -4.54 -2.93
N VAL A 77 -3.27 -5.19 -2.32
CA VAL A 77 -3.73 -4.90 -0.96
C VAL A 77 -3.74 -6.15 -0.11
N GLY A 78 -3.59 -5.96 1.19
CA GLY A 78 -3.69 -7.04 2.15
C GLY A 78 -3.84 -6.50 3.56
N ARG A 79 -4.18 -7.40 4.47
CA ARG A 79 -4.23 -7.07 5.89
C ARG A 79 -2.84 -7.24 6.49
N LYS A 80 -2.35 -6.19 7.14
CA LYS A 80 -1.11 -6.27 7.91
C LYS A 80 -1.27 -7.25 9.05
N ASN A 81 -0.32 -8.16 9.16
CA ASN A 81 -0.21 -9.07 10.29
C ASN A 81 1.19 -8.94 10.86
N LEU A 82 1.28 -8.28 12.01
CA LEU A 82 2.57 -7.94 12.62
C LEU A 82 3.45 -9.18 12.78
N GLY A 83 4.64 -9.10 12.23
CA GLY A 83 5.61 -10.19 12.24
C GLY A 83 5.42 -11.26 11.17
N HIS A 84 4.33 -11.22 10.38
CA HIS A 84 4.05 -12.23 9.35
C HIS A 84 3.80 -11.63 7.97
N PHE A 85 3.03 -10.56 7.88
CA PHE A 85 2.66 -9.93 6.62
C PHE A 85 2.85 -8.43 6.67
N HIS A 86 3.76 -7.93 5.85
CA HIS A 86 4.15 -6.52 5.74
C HIS A 86 4.21 -6.10 4.28
N HIS A 87 4.51 -4.82 4.03
CA HIS A 87 4.68 -4.32 2.66
C HIS A 87 5.69 -5.14 1.85
N SER A 88 6.79 -5.57 2.46
CA SER A 88 7.80 -6.41 1.79
C SER A 88 7.27 -7.80 1.40
N SER A 89 6.17 -8.24 1.97
CA SER A 89 5.57 -9.53 1.65
C SER A 89 5.06 -9.60 0.21
N PHE A 90 4.48 -8.53 -0.31
CA PHE A 90 3.85 -8.51 -1.63
C PHE A 90 4.82 -8.84 -2.76
N MET A 91 6.00 -8.20 -2.76
CA MET A 91 7.01 -8.31 -3.82
C MET A 91 8.24 -9.10 -3.39
N ALA A 92 8.10 -9.92 -2.33
CA ALA A 92 9.20 -10.72 -1.76
C ALA A 92 10.47 -9.89 -1.49
N GLY A 93 10.30 -8.69 -0.95
CA GLY A 93 11.39 -7.76 -0.66
C GLY A 93 11.90 -6.97 -1.87
N GLY A 94 11.31 -7.16 -3.06
CA GLY A 94 11.68 -6.43 -4.27
C GLY A 94 11.24 -4.97 -4.27
N PRO A 95 11.70 -4.17 -5.24
CA PRO A 95 11.37 -2.76 -5.34
C PRO A 95 9.91 -2.52 -5.73
N VAL A 96 9.36 -1.38 -5.29
CA VAL A 96 7.98 -0.96 -5.57
C VAL A 96 7.95 0.50 -6.03
N LEU A 97 6.92 0.90 -6.76
CA LEU A 97 6.69 2.31 -7.09
C LEU A 97 6.18 3.09 -5.89
N GLY A 98 5.44 2.45 -5.02
CA GLY A 98 4.93 3.06 -3.81
C GLY A 98 4.37 2.01 -2.85
N ALA A 99 4.20 2.41 -1.59
CA ALA A 99 3.69 1.57 -0.53
C ALA A 99 3.06 2.44 0.55
N GLY A 100 2.07 1.92 1.24
CA GLY A 100 1.43 2.66 2.32
C GLY A 100 0.22 1.93 2.88
N THR A 101 -0.71 2.73 3.40
CA THR A 101 -1.94 2.26 4.03
C THR A 101 -3.15 2.86 3.32
N ILE A 102 -4.21 2.09 3.21
CA ILE A 102 -5.52 2.57 2.81
C ILE A 102 -6.45 2.50 4.01
N VAL A 103 -7.13 3.61 4.31
CA VAL A 103 -8.17 3.66 5.32
C VAL A 103 -9.52 3.56 4.62
N LEU A 104 -10.30 2.54 5.00
CA LEU A 104 -11.59 2.23 4.38
C LEU A 104 -12.75 2.58 5.32
N GLY A 105 -13.81 3.12 4.75
CA GLY A 105 -15.09 3.33 5.42
C GLY A 105 -16.16 2.35 4.94
N ALA A 106 -17.42 2.69 5.20
CA ALA A 106 -18.55 1.89 4.78
C ALA A 106 -18.55 1.66 3.26
N GLY A 107 -18.91 0.44 2.83
CA GLY A 107 -18.95 0.08 1.41
C GLY A 107 -17.59 0.08 0.72
N TYR A 108 -16.51 -0.02 1.48
CA TYR A 108 -15.12 0.06 0.96
C TYR A 108 -14.78 1.42 0.35
N GLN A 109 -15.49 2.47 0.78
CA GLN A 109 -15.12 3.84 0.45
C GLN A 109 -13.73 4.15 0.98
N ILE A 110 -12.90 4.74 0.15
CA ILE A 110 -11.55 5.15 0.53
C ILE A 110 -11.62 6.48 1.27
N LEU A 111 -11.26 6.46 2.55
CA LEU A 111 -11.20 7.66 3.38
C LEU A 111 -9.84 8.34 3.32
N GLU A 112 -8.78 7.56 3.10
CA GLU A 112 -7.41 8.07 2.99
C GLU A 112 -6.50 7.04 2.33
N VAL A 113 -5.58 7.54 1.50
CA VAL A 113 -4.41 6.79 1.04
C VAL A 113 -3.17 7.52 1.53
N ASN A 114 -2.24 6.80 2.14
CA ASN A 114 -1.01 7.39 2.67
C ASN A 114 0.24 6.61 2.26
N ASN A 115 1.40 7.13 2.64
CA ASN A 115 2.70 6.55 2.32
C ASN A 115 3.39 5.89 3.53
N HIS A 116 2.63 5.37 4.48
CA HIS A 116 3.19 4.74 5.67
C HIS A 116 3.71 3.33 5.37
N SER A 117 5.03 3.17 5.33
CA SER A 117 5.68 1.87 5.22
C SER A 117 7.04 1.91 5.91
N GLY A 118 7.19 1.12 6.96
CA GLY A 118 8.45 1.02 7.69
C GLY A 118 9.59 0.43 6.85
N HIS A 119 9.28 -0.50 5.97
CA HIS A 119 10.27 -1.19 5.14
C HIS A 119 10.70 -0.37 3.91
N TYR A 120 9.77 0.31 3.25
CA TYR A 120 10.05 1.04 2.01
C TYR A 120 10.31 2.53 2.22
N ARG A 121 9.69 3.12 3.24
CA ARG A 121 9.80 4.54 3.58
C ARG A 121 9.66 5.46 2.36
N PRO A 122 8.59 5.28 1.55
CA PRO A 122 8.38 6.09 0.37
C PRO A 122 8.06 7.53 0.74
N GLY A 123 8.43 8.46 -0.14
CA GLY A 123 8.14 9.88 0.02
C GLY A 123 6.90 10.33 -0.76
N ALA A 124 6.75 11.64 -0.87
CA ALA A 124 5.64 12.26 -1.60
C ALA A 124 5.67 11.92 -3.10
N ARG A 125 6.85 11.80 -3.69
CA ARG A 125 6.98 11.40 -5.11
C ARG A 125 6.40 10.02 -5.38
N GLU A 126 6.66 9.09 -4.49
CA GLU A 126 6.12 7.75 -4.58
C GLU A 126 4.61 7.76 -4.40
N LEU A 127 4.08 8.57 -3.48
CA LEU A 127 2.63 8.71 -3.31
C LEU A 127 1.94 9.33 -4.54
N LYS A 128 2.58 10.24 -5.23
CA LYS A 128 2.06 10.75 -6.52
C LYS A 128 1.95 9.64 -7.56
N ARG A 129 2.92 8.74 -7.63
CA ARG A 129 2.88 7.57 -8.52
C ARG A 129 1.74 6.61 -8.14
N VAL A 130 1.51 6.45 -6.85
CA VAL A 130 0.36 5.69 -6.34
C VAL A 130 -0.96 6.32 -6.81
N ALA A 131 -1.10 7.63 -6.70
CA ALA A 131 -2.29 8.35 -7.18
C ALA A 131 -2.52 8.12 -8.69
N LEU A 132 -1.47 8.20 -9.50
CA LEU A 132 -1.56 7.92 -10.94
C LEU A 132 -1.97 6.46 -11.22
N ALA A 133 -1.46 5.50 -10.46
CA ALA A 133 -1.85 4.10 -10.58
C ALA A 133 -3.33 3.90 -10.23
N ILE A 134 -3.80 4.52 -9.16
CA ILE A 134 -5.22 4.48 -8.78
C ILE A 134 -6.10 5.03 -9.91
N SER A 135 -5.73 6.16 -10.49
CA SER A 135 -6.45 6.76 -11.61
C SER A 135 -6.50 5.79 -12.82
N THR A 136 -5.39 5.19 -13.17
CA THR A 136 -5.31 4.21 -14.27
C THR A 136 -6.21 2.98 -14.02
N LEU A 137 -6.37 2.59 -12.76
CA LEU A 137 -7.15 1.42 -12.37
C LEU A 137 -8.63 1.74 -12.07
N GLY A 138 -9.11 2.91 -12.44
CA GLY A 138 -10.52 3.29 -12.36
C GLY A 138 -10.89 4.23 -11.23
N GLY A 139 -9.92 4.67 -10.42
CA GLY A 139 -10.17 5.60 -9.31
C GLY A 139 -10.40 7.03 -9.77
N ASP A 140 -11.26 7.75 -9.08
CA ASP A 140 -11.49 9.19 -9.28
C ASP A 140 -10.70 9.98 -8.23
N LEU A 141 -9.60 10.59 -8.67
CA LEU A 141 -8.72 11.34 -7.79
C LEU A 141 -9.39 12.57 -7.15
N ASN A 142 -10.46 13.09 -7.75
CA ASN A 142 -11.24 14.17 -7.13
C ASN A 142 -11.90 13.76 -5.81
N GLN A 143 -12.12 12.47 -5.60
CA GLN A 143 -12.87 11.94 -4.47
C GLN A 143 -12.00 11.20 -3.45
N ILE A 144 -10.70 11.09 -3.66
CA ILE A 144 -9.81 10.29 -2.81
C ILE A 144 -8.83 11.21 -2.09
N PRO A 145 -8.90 11.30 -0.76
CA PRO A 145 -7.94 12.05 0.04
C PRO A 145 -6.60 11.31 0.18
N PHE A 146 -5.52 12.06 0.30
CA PHE A 146 -4.17 11.55 0.48
C PHE A 146 -3.48 12.22 1.67
N ARG A 147 -2.64 11.46 2.37
CA ARG A 147 -1.78 11.99 3.44
C ARG A 147 -0.32 11.63 3.16
N VAL A 148 0.53 12.64 3.17
CA VAL A 148 1.98 12.49 3.06
C VAL A 148 2.60 12.60 4.45
N SER A 149 3.33 11.58 4.84
CA SER A 149 4.16 11.57 6.06
C SER A 149 5.63 11.54 5.67
N GLY A 150 6.47 12.17 6.48
CA GLY A 150 7.90 12.25 6.24
C GLY A 150 8.65 12.83 7.44
N ALA A 151 9.73 13.55 7.19
CA ALA A 151 10.57 14.15 8.23
C ALA A 151 9.91 15.32 8.96
N GLY A 152 8.87 15.94 8.38
CA GLY A 152 8.12 17.03 8.96
C GLY A 152 6.71 16.62 9.38
N PRO A 153 5.84 17.59 9.70
CA PRO A 153 4.43 17.32 9.97
C PRO A 153 3.75 16.67 8.77
N ASP A 154 2.77 15.81 9.01
CA ASP A 154 1.96 15.22 7.97
C ASP A 154 1.22 16.31 7.18
N VAL A 155 1.13 16.12 5.86
CA VAL A 155 0.37 17.01 4.98
C VAL A 155 -0.80 16.24 4.40
N VAL A 156 -2.01 16.76 4.63
CA VAL A 156 -3.24 16.17 4.11
C VAL A 156 -3.69 16.91 2.86
N TYR A 157 -3.91 16.17 1.79
CA TYR A 157 -4.49 16.66 0.55
C TYR A 157 -5.93 16.16 0.45
N GLY A 158 -6.89 17.08 0.31
CA GLY A 158 -8.31 16.75 0.27
C GLY A 158 -8.70 15.86 -0.91
N ASN A 159 -7.88 15.84 -1.95
CA ASN A 159 -8.04 14.95 -3.10
C ASN A 159 -6.70 14.70 -3.80
N GLY A 160 -6.68 13.72 -4.69
CA GLY A 160 -5.46 13.32 -5.40
C GLY A 160 -4.96 14.35 -6.39
N LEU A 161 -5.81 15.19 -6.96
CA LEU A 161 -5.37 16.27 -7.86
C LEU A 161 -4.55 17.30 -7.11
N ALA A 162 -4.96 17.67 -5.89
CA ALA A 162 -4.19 18.56 -5.03
C ALA A 162 -2.80 17.99 -4.70
N LEU A 163 -2.71 16.67 -4.46
CA LEU A 163 -1.42 16.00 -4.28
C LEU A 163 -0.56 16.09 -5.54
N LEU A 164 -1.13 15.81 -6.71
CA LEU A 164 -0.37 15.85 -7.98
C LEU A 164 0.16 17.26 -8.29
N ASP A 165 -0.59 18.30 -7.93
CA ASP A 165 -0.21 19.69 -8.17
C ASP A 165 0.80 20.22 -7.14
N ALA A 166 0.99 19.52 -6.02
CA ALA A 166 1.92 19.95 -4.99
C ALA A 166 3.37 19.93 -5.45
N ALA A 167 4.13 20.94 -5.06
CA ALA A 167 5.56 21.04 -5.34
C ALA A 167 6.35 20.19 -4.35
N VAL A 168 6.66 18.95 -4.72
CA VAL A 168 7.43 18.00 -3.88
C VAL A 168 8.47 17.25 -4.69
#